data_8bffc818cad534622ca8797375bb223b
#
_entry.id   8bffc818cad534622ca8797375bb223b
#
_cell.length_a   1.000
_cell.length_b   1.000
_cell.length_c   1.000
_cell.angle_alpha   90.00
_cell.angle_beta   90.00
_cell.angle_gamma   90.00
#
_symmetry.space_group_name_H-M   'P 1'
#
loop_
_entity.id
_entity.type
_entity.pdbx_description
1 polymer ?
#
loop_
_entity_poly.entity_id
_entity_poly.type
_entity_poly.pdbx_seq_one_letter_code
_entity_poly.pdbx_strand_id
1 'polypeptide(L)'
;MEKIKKRIANLKVAGKLKVYRMTVLVMTLFLVLVALISTLVIRSNIEKITEVWSPSLEYLQDLETMTAKYRIKQYQHLVESDASTMTACEEEIRNLESQIQDTDANLDAIITADSVAQKGQDDYKVANAAWEKYRAASDEILKLSRENKQQEAAKLMTGEVYEEYKAFTEKLTILRDEFQV
;
A
#
# COMPACT_ATOMS: atom_id res chain seq x y z
N MET A 1 16.30 -40.67 -31.38
CA MET A 1 15.62 -41.54 -30.42
C MET A 1 15.78 -43.04 -30.72
N GLU A 2 15.67 -43.46 -31.97
CA GLU A 2 15.79 -44.90 -32.36
C GLU A 2 17.12 -45.55 -32.00
N LYS A 3 18.26 -44.88 -32.17
CA LYS A 3 19.60 -45.41 -31.82
C LYS A 3 19.74 -45.70 -30.32
N ILE A 4 19.10 -44.92 -29.44
CA ILE A 4 19.13 -45.12 -27.99
C ILE A 4 18.26 -46.32 -27.61
N LYS A 5 17.07 -46.44 -28.21
CA LYS A 5 16.18 -47.58 -28.02
C LYS A 5 16.84 -48.91 -28.42
N LYS A 6 17.55 -48.97 -29.58
CA LYS A 6 18.28 -50.14 -30.04
C LYS A 6 19.45 -50.53 -29.12
N ARG A 7 20.18 -49.54 -28.56
CA ARG A 7 21.26 -49.82 -27.59
C ARG A 7 20.74 -50.41 -26.27
N ILE A 8 19.63 -49.89 -25.76
CA ILE A 8 19.01 -50.40 -24.52
C ILE A 8 18.41 -51.78 -24.72
N ALA A 9 17.82 -52.06 -25.91
CA ALA A 9 17.24 -53.35 -26.23
C ALA A 9 18.28 -54.50 -26.21
N ASN A 10 19.53 -54.22 -26.61
CA ASN A 10 20.60 -55.19 -26.68
C ASN A 10 21.40 -55.40 -25.39
N LEU A 11 21.07 -54.72 -24.30
CA LEU A 11 21.72 -54.92 -23.01
C LEU A 11 21.24 -56.19 -22.33
N LYS A 12 22.18 -56.91 -21.64
CA LYS A 12 21.84 -58.01 -20.71
C LYS A 12 20.90 -57.46 -19.61
N VAL A 13 20.09 -58.31 -19.01
CA VAL A 13 19.09 -57.95 -17.97
C VAL A 13 19.69 -57.04 -16.88
N ALA A 14 20.90 -57.35 -16.41
CA ALA A 14 21.60 -56.49 -15.43
C ALA A 14 21.91 -55.08 -15.94
N GLY A 15 22.17 -54.89 -17.26
CA GLY A 15 22.37 -53.58 -17.87
C GLY A 15 21.08 -52.78 -17.99
N LYS A 16 19.97 -53.43 -18.33
CA LYS A 16 18.65 -52.81 -18.37
C LYS A 16 18.24 -52.28 -16.98
N LEU A 17 18.50 -53.10 -15.94
CA LEU A 17 18.21 -52.74 -14.55
C LEU A 17 19.04 -51.51 -14.09
N LYS A 18 20.32 -51.43 -14.48
CA LYS A 18 21.17 -50.27 -14.19
C LYS A 18 20.65 -49.00 -14.87
N VAL A 19 20.27 -49.08 -16.14
CA VAL A 19 19.69 -47.91 -16.86
C VAL A 19 18.42 -47.47 -16.20
N TYR A 20 17.50 -48.36 -15.86
CA TYR A 20 16.26 -48.05 -15.17
C TYR A 20 16.52 -47.34 -13.83
N ARG A 21 17.41 -47.88 -13.00
CA ARG A 21 17.78 -47.28 -11.70
C ARG A 21 18.37 -45.87 -11.88
N MET A 22 19.24 -45.67 -12.87
CA MET A 22 19.81 -44.35 -13.18
C MET A 22 18.75 -43.37 -13.67
N THR A 23 17.82 -43.83 -14.51
CA THR A 23 16.71 -42.97 -14.98
C THR A 23 15.83 -42.51 -13.82
N VAL A 24 15.45 -43.45 -12.93
CA VAL A 24 14.66 -43.13 -11.75
C VAL A 24 15.41 -42.13 -10.85
N LEU A 25 16.71 -42.37 -10.61
CA LEU A 25 17.53 -41.48 -9.78
C LEU A 25 17.63 -40.07 -10.36
N VAL A 26 17.84 -39.93 -11.68
CA VAL A 26 17.87 -38.64 -12.38
C VAL A 26 16.52 -37.95 -12.29
N MET A 27 15.41 -38.64 -12.51
CA MET A 27 14.07 -38.09 -12.39
C MET A 27 13.78 -37.63 -10.96
N THR A 28 14.14 -38.40 -9.96
CA THR A 28 13.98 -38.04 -8.55
C THR A 28 14.80 -36.79 -8.21
N LEU A 29 16.06 -36.74 -8.66
CA LEU A 29 16.90 -35.55 -8.44
C LEU A 29 16.32 -34.29 -9.11
N PHE A 30 15.78 -34.46 -10.32
CA PHE A 30 15.11 -33.36 -11.02
C PHE A 30 13.87 -32.85 -10.25
N LEU A 31 13.02 -33.77 -9.75
CA LEU A 31 11.85 -33.37 -8.94
C LEU A 31 12.25 -32.69 -7.65
N VAL A 32 13.31 -33.14 -6.96
CA VAL A 32 13.83 -32.45 -5.77
C VAL A 32 14.31 -31.04 -6.12
N LEU A 33 15.01 -30.88 -7.24
CA LEU A 33 15.49 -29.57 -7.68
C LEU A 33 14.32 -28.60 -7.97
N VAL A 34 13.30 -29.10 -8.67
CA VAL A 34 12.08 -28.29 -8.95
C VAL A 34 11.39 -27.91 -7.64
N ALA A 35 11.25 -28.85 -6.69
CA ALA A 35 10.63 -28.55 -5.40
C ALA A 35 11.41 -27.49 -4.61
N LEU A 36 12.75 -27.57 -4.61
CA LEU A 36 13.59 -26.56 -3.94
C LEU A 36 13.42 -25.18 -4.58
N ILE A 37 13.47 -25.08 -5.91
CA ILE A 37 13.27 -23.81 -6.62
C ILE A 37 11.89 -23.24 -6.31
N SER A 38 10.84 -24.05 -6.37
CA SER A 38 9.47 -23.64 -6.06
C SER A 38 9.36 -23.12 -4.63
N THR A 39 10.00 -23.78 -3.66
CA THR A 39 10.00 -23.34 -2.26
C THR A 39 10.68 -21.98 -2.09
N LEU A 40 11.81 -21.74 -2.77
CA LEU A 40 12.51 -20.45 -2.71
C LEU A 40 11.66 -19.30 -3.32
N VAL A 41 10.99 -19.56 -4.44
CA VAL A 41 10.10 -18.59 -5.08
C VAL A 41 8.90 -18.25 -4.18
N ILE A 42 8.27 -19.30 -3.60
CA ILE A 42 7.14 -19.11 -2.69
C ILE A 42 7.57 -18.29 -1.46
N ARG A 43 8.71 -18.62 -0.87
CA ARG A 43 9.25 -17.88 0.29
C ARG A 43 9.46 -16.40 -0.03
N SER A 44 10.11 -16.09 -1.15
CA SER A 44 10.34 -14.70 -1.59
C SER A 44 9.04 -13.92 -1.80
N ASN A 45 8.01 -14.58 -2.36
CA ASN A 45 6.71 -13.95 -2.54
C ASN A 45 5.97 -13.72 -1.21
N ILE A 46 6.06 -14.66 -0.26
CA ILE A 46 5.49 -14.50 1.09
C ILE A 46 6.15 -13.33 1.82
N GLU A 47 7.48 -13.22 1.78
CA GLU A 47 8.21 -12.11 2.39
C GLU A 47 7.71 -10.76 1.83
N LYS A 48 7.56 -10.62 0.51
CA LYS A 48 7.02 -9.40 -0.11
C LYS A 48 5.59 -9.08 0.34
N ILE A 49 4.71 -10.08 0.38
CA ILE A 49 3.32 -9.89 0.82
C ILE A 49 3.29 -9.43 2.28
N THR A 50 4.10 -10.06 3.14
CA THR A 50 4.05 -9.80 4.60
C THR A 50 4.76 -8.51 5.00
N GLU A 51 5.88 -8.18 4.34
CA GLU A 51 6.74 -7.08 4.76
C GLU A 51 6.48 -5.78 3.97
N VAL A 52 5.90 -5.88 2.77
CA VAL A 52 5.67 -4.72 1.89
C VAL A 52 4.18 -4.50 1.64
N TRP A 53 3.49 -5.45 1.01
CA TRP A 53 2.14 -5.21 0.50
C TRP A 53 1.09 -5.10 1.61
N SER A 54 1.11 -6.02 2.58
CA SER A 54 0.12 -6.01 3.66
C SER A 54 0.24 -4.76 4.55
N PRO A 55 1.43 -4.37 5.04
CA PRO A 55 1.58 -3.12 5.78
C PRO A 55 1.25 -1.87 4.95
N SER A 56 1.62 -1.83 3.66
CA SER A 56 1.28 -0.70 2.79
C SER A 56 -0.22 -0.51 2.63
N LEU A 57 -0.97 -1.61 2.44
CA LEU A 57 -2.43 -1.56 2.35
C LEU A 57 -3.07 -1.10 3.66
N GLU A 58 -2.55 -1.52 4.81
CA GLU A 58 -3.01 -1.09 6.13
C GLU A 58 -2.78 0.41 6.31
N TYR A 59 -1.57 0.92 6.03
CA TYR A 59 -1.28 2.35 6.13
C TYR A 59 -2.10 3.20 5.16
N LEU A 60 -2.32 2.74 3.92
CA LEU A 60 -3.19 3.43 2.97
C LEU A 60 -4.63 3.52 3.47
N GLN A 61 -5.17 2.44 4.04
CA GLN A 61 -6.51 2.42 4.61
C GLN A 61 -6.61 3.32 5.84
N ASP A 62 -5.59 3.35 6.67
CA ASP A 62 -5.51 4.23 7.84
C ASP A 62 -5.46 5.70 7.42
N LEU A 63 -4.65 6.06 6.42
CA LEU A 63 -4.62 7.41 5.85
C LEU A 63 -5.98 7.83 5.30
N GLU A 64 -6.65 6.99 4.50
CA GLU A 64 -8.02 7.25 4.01
C GLU A 64 -8.98 7.51 5.17
N THR A 65 -8.92 6.68 6.21
CA THR A 65 -9.82 6.77 7.37
C THR A 65 -9.55 8.02 8.21
N MET A 66 -8.29 8.30 8.51
CA MET A 66 -7.91 9.43 9.35
C MET A 66 -8.13 10.77 8.64
N THR A 67 -7.83 10.87 7.36
CA THR A 67 -8.08 12.10 6.58
C THR A 67 -9.57 12.36 6.38
N ALA A 68 -10.40 11.32 6.25
CA ALA A 68 -11.85 11.46 6.26
C ALA A 68 -12.37 11.96 7.63
N LYS A 69 -11.87 11.40 8.74
CA LYS A 69 -12.21 11.89 10.10
C LYS A 69 -11.76 13.33 10.31
N TYR A 70 -10.57 13.70 9.86
CA TYR A 70 -10.05 15.06 9.89
C TYR A 70 -11.03 16.03 9.22
N ARG A 71 -11.47 15.69 8.01
CA ARG A 71 -12.47 16.50 7.29
C ARG A 71 -13.81 16.59 8.01
N ILE A 72 -14.29 15.48 8.60
CA ILE A 72 -15.52 15.45 9.40
C ILE A 72 -15.40 16.41 10.60
N LYS A 73 -14.25 16.43 11.28
CA LYS A 73 -14.01 17.34 12.40
C LYS A 73 -13.99 18.81 11.98
N GLN A 74 -13.47 19.13 10.80
CA GLN A 74 -13.58 20.48 10.24
C GLN A 74 -15.05 20.88 9.99
N TYR A 75 -15.88 19.98 9.42
CA TYR A 75 -17.31 20.25 9.27
C TYR A 75 -18.01 20.39 10.62
N GLN A 76 -17.67 19.57 11.60
CA GLN A 76 -18.21 19.70 12.95
C GLN A 76 -17.86 21.05 13.55
N HIS A 77 -16.60 21.48 13.47
CA HIS A 77 -16.15 22.79 13.92
C HIS A 77 -16.91 23.94 13.22
N LEU A 78 -17.19 23.78 11.92
CA LEU A 78 -17.88 24.80 11.10
C LEU A 78 -19.33 25.02 11.52
N VAL A 79 -20.03 23.97 11.94
CA VAL A 79 -21.45 24.03 12.35
C VAL A 79 -21.65 24.28 13.85
N GLU A 80 -20.56 24.22 14.61
CA GLU A 80 -20.58 24.41 16.06
C GLU A 80 -20.64 25.91 16.43
N SER A 81 -21.30 26.24 17.50
CA SER A 81 -21.38 27.59 18.04
C SER A 81 -20.77 27.73 19.44
N ASP A 82 -20.57 26.59 20.13
CA ASP A 82 -19.95 26.58 21.46
C ASP A 82 -18.43 26.58 21.35
N ALA A 83 -17.79 27.59 21.95
CA ALA A 83 -16.35 27.76 21.91
C ALA A 83 -15.56 26.59 22.55
N SER A 84 -16.12 25.94 23.57
CA SER A 84 -15.48 24.77 24.21
C SER A 84 -15.48 23.57 23.27
N THR A 85 -16.60 23.32 22.60
CA THR A 85 -16.75 22.23 21.62
C THR A 85 -15.86 22.48 20.37
N MET A 86 -15.77 23.73 19.92
CA MET A 86 -14.82 24.11 18.85
C MET A 86 -13.38 23.78 19.25
N THR A 87 -12.97 24.13 20.47
CA THR A 87 -11.63 23.81 20.99
C THR A 87 -11.38 22.31 21.04
N ALA A 88 -12.34 21.51 21.48
CA ALA A 88 -12.22 20.06 21.47
C ALA A 88 -12.08 19.49 20.05
N CYS A 89 -12.82 20.02 19.06
CA CYS A 89 -12.66 19.66 17.66
C CYS A 89 -11.25 19.97 17.14
N GLU A 90 -10.68 21.13 17.49
CA GLU A 90 -9.31 21.50 17.09
C GLU A 90 -8.25 20.59 17.72
N GLU A 91 -8.46 20.14 18.98
CA GLU A 91 -7.56 19.16 19.61
C GLU A 91 -7.61 17.82 18.88
N GLU A 92 -8.82 17.36 18.53
CA GLU A 92 -8.96 16.12 17.74
C GLU A 92 -8.35 16.25 16.34
N ILE A 93 -8.49 17.40 15.69
CA ILE A 93 -7.85 17.70 14.40
C ILE A 93 -6.32 17.61 14.52
N ARG A 94 -5.71 18.23 15.54
CA ARG A 94 -4.25 18.15 15.79
C ARG A 94 -3.79 16.72 16.07
N ASN A 95 -4.56 15.95 16.83
CA ASN A 95 -4.26 14.54 17.09
C ASN A 95 -4.31 13.70 15.81
N LEU A 96 -5.29 13.96 14.93
CA LEU A 96 -5.37 13.29 13.63
C LEU A 96 -4.21 13.68 12.72
N GLU A 97 -3.80 14.95 12.71
CA GLU A 97 -2.61 15.39 11.96
C GLU A 97 -1.35 14.62 12.38
N SER A 98 -1.12 14.47 13.68
CA SER A 98 0.03 13.71 14.18
C SER A 98 -0.03 12.24 13.74
N GLN A 99 -1.21 11.60 13.85
CA GLN A 99 -1.40 10.21 13.43
C GLN A 99 -1.20 10.04 11.92
N ILE A 100 -1.73 10.97 11.11
CA ILE A 100 -1.57 10.97 9.66
C ILE A 100 -0.07 11.09 9.32
N GLN A 101 0.65 12.01 9.96
CA GLN A 101 2.08 12.20 9.72
C GLN A 101 2.91 10.96 10.08
N ASP A 102 2.61 10.31 11.21
CA ASP A 102 3.29 9.08 11.63
C ASP A 102 3.01 7.93 10.66
N THR A 103 1.76 7.77 10.21
CA THR A 103 1.36 6.73 9.27
C THR A 103 1.96 6.97 7.89
N ASP A 104 1.99 8.23 7.44
CA ASP A 104 2.61 8.64 6.19
C ASP A 104 4.12 8.35 6.18
N ALA A 105 4.82 8.65 7.27
CA ALA A 105 6.25 8.36 7.42
C ALA A 105 6.54 6.85 7.36
N ASN A 106 5.67 6.01 7.95
CA ASN A 106 5.80 4.56 7.89
C ASN A 106 5.57 4.02 6.46
N LEU A 107 4.58 4.56 5.75
CA LEU A 107 4.32 4.21 4.35
C LEU A 107 5.46 4.64 3.44
N ASP A 108 5.98 5.87 3.62
CA ASP A 108 7.13 6.39 2.87
C ASP A 108 8.37 5.49 3.04
N ALA A 109 8.63 5.03 4.25
CA ALA A 109 9.75 4.13 4.53
C ALA A 109 9.66 2.82 3.74
N ILE A 110 8.46 2.26 3.57
CA ILE A 110 8.26 1.04 2.76
C ILE A 110 8.41 1.34 1.27
N ILE A 111 7.75 2.39 0.77
CA ILE A 111 7.76 2.76 -0.65
C ILE A 111 9.18 3.11 -1.13
N THR A 112 9.99 3.74 -0.27
CA THR A 112 11.36 4.10 -0.61
C THR A 112 12.34 2.93 -0.51
N ALA A 113 12.09 1.95 0.36
CA ALA A 113 12.98 0.81 0.58
C ALA A 113 12.81 -0.31 -0.45
N ASP A 114 11.63 -0.50 -1.03
CA ASP A 114 11.32 -1.62 -1.92
C ASP A 114 11.25 -1.18 -3.40
N SER A 115 11.98 -1.90 -4.26
CA SER A 115 12.01 -1.64 -5.70
C SER A 115 10.68 -1.94 -6.42
N VAL A 116 9.82 -2.78 -5.84
CA VAL A 116 8.49 -3.08 -6.39
C VAL A 116 7.52 -1.94 -6.08
N ALA A 117 7.63 -1.37 -4.87
CA ALA A 117 6.86 -0.22 -4.44
C ALA A 117 7.26 1.08 -5.18
N GLN A 118 8.43 1.11 -5.81
CA GLN A 118 8.97 2.27 -6.53
C GLN A 118 8.06 2.72 -7.71
N LYS A 119 7.23 1.82 -8.24
CA LYS A 119 6.25 2.17 -9.27
C LYS A 119 5.19 3.15 -8.75
N GLY A 120 4.73 2.96 -7.51
CA GLY A 120 3.76 3.86 -6.85
C GLY A 120 4.37 5.16 -6.30
N GLN A 121 5.70 5.31 -6.32
CA GLN A 121 6.39 6.44 -5.69
C GLN A 121 5.98 7.81 -6.24
N ASP A 122 5.72 7.90 -7.54
CA ASP A 122 5.31 9.17 -8.15
C ASP A 122 3.87 9.52 -7.76
N ASP A 123 2.96 8.55 -7.74
CA ASP A 123 1.59 8.75 -7.29
C ASP A 123 1.52 9.08 -5.79
N TYR A 124 2.36 8.45 -4.99
CA TYR A 124 2.52 8.77 -3.57
C TYR A 124 3.00 10.22 -3.33
N LYS A 125 4.00 10.69 -4.07
CA LYS A 125 4.46 12.09 -4.01
C LYS A 125 3.37 13.08 -4.37
N VAL A 126 2.56 12.75 -5.39
CA VAL A 126 1.43 13.61 -5.80
C VAL A 126 0.35 13.61 -4.71
N ALA A 127 0.06 12.46 -4.10
CA ALA A 127 -0.87 12.37 -2.96
C ALA A 127 -0.41 13.27 -1.80
N ASN A 128 0.84 13.14 -1.38
CA ASN A 128 1.39 13.93 -0.27
C ASN A 128 1.37 15.44 -0.57
N ALA A 129 1.72 15.84 -1.79
CA ALA A 129 1.65 17.25 -2.18
C ALA A 129 0.22 17.79 -2.12
N ALA A 130 -0.78 17.02 -2.52
CA ALA A 130 -2.19 17.40 -2.44
C ALA A 130 -2.67 17.46 -0.97
N TRP A 131 -2.27 16.50 -0.15
CA TRP A 131 -2.56 16.51 1.29
C TRP A 131 -1.98 17.74 1.99
N GLU A 132 -0.72 18.08 1.75
CA GLU A 132 -0.08 19.25 2.34
C GLU A 132 -0.79 20.57 1.97
N LYS A 133 -1.25 20.71 0.75
CA LYS A 133 -2.06 21.88 0.34
C LYS A 133 -3.41 21.90 1.05
N TYR A 134 -4.09 20.76 1.14
CA TYR A 134 -5.34 20.64 1.87
C TYR A 134 -5.16 21.01 3.35
N ARG A 135 -4.13 20.47 4.00
CA ARG A 135 -3.79 20.74 5.40
C ARG A 135 -3.46 22.22 5.63
N ALA A 136 -2.65 22.82 4.75
CA ALA A 136 -2.28 24.24 4.87
C ALA A 136 -3.49 25.19 4.81
N ALA A 137 -4.55 24.82 4.09
CA ALA A 137 -5.79 25.59 4.04
C ALA A 137 -6.68 25.37 5.27
N SER A 138 -6.44 24.33 6.07
CA SER A 138 -7.22 23.99 7.26
C SER A 138 -7.24 25.10 8.30
N ASP A 139 -6.11 25.71 8.58
CA ASP A 139 -5.97 26.77 9.57
C ASP A 139 -6.86 27.97 9.23
N GLU A 140 -6.96 28.34 7.95
CA GLU A 140 -7.83 29.44 7.52
C GLU A 140 -9.31 29.05 7.63
N ILE A 141 -9.69 27.79 7.34
CA ILE A 141 -11.05 27.29 7.54
C ILE A 141 -11.45 27.37 9.02
N LEU A 142 -10.61 26.90 9.93
CA LEU A 142 -10.86 26.93 11.37
C LEU A 142 -10.93 28.39 11.89
N LYS A 143 -10.06 29.26 11.43
CA LYS A 143 -10.05 30.67 11.78
C LYS A 143 -11.34 31.36 11.32
N LEU A 144 -11.74 31.23 10.06
CA LEU A 144 -13.00 31.79 9.54
C LEU A 144 -14.21 31.26 10.34
N SER A 145 -14.20 29.97 10.69
CA SER A 145 -15.24 29.39 11.55
C SER A 145 -15.28 30.05 12.94
N ARG A 146 -14.15 30.27 13.57
CA ARG A 146 -14.03 31.00 14.86
C ARG A 146 -14.53 32.45 14.78
N GLU A 147 -14.32 33.11 13.64
CA GLU A 147 -14.78 34.47 13.37
C GLU A 147 -16.28 34.55 13.03
N ASN A 148 -17.04 33.45 13.14
CA ASN A 148 -18.44 33.32 12.73
C ASN A 148 -18.67 33.60 11.23
N LYS A 149 -17.68 33.35 10.38
CA LYS A 149 -17.72 33.45 8.92
C LYS A 149 -17.99 32.12 8.26
N GLN A 150 -19.02 31.39 8.72
CA GLN A 150 -19.32 30.02 8.30
C GLN A 150 -19.50 29.86 6.79
N GLN A 151 -20.11 30.89 6.13
CA GLN A 151 -20.30 30.83 4.67
C GLN A 151 -18.98 30.90 3.90
N GLU A 152 -18.03 31.73 4.37
CA GLU A 152 -16.70 31.83 3.76
C GLU A 152 -15.89 30.57 3.99
N ALA A 153 -15.90 30.08 5.22
CA ALA A 153 -15.23 28.81 5.58
C ALA A 153 -15.81 27.63 4.77
N ALA A 154 -17.15 27.53 4.67
CA ALA A 154 -17.81 26.50 3.89
C ALA A 154 -17.47 26.58 2.39
N LYS A 155 -17.42 27.80 1.83
CA LYS A 155 -17.04 28.02 0.43
C LYS A 155 -15.60 27.59 0.17
N LEU A 156 -14.68 27.90 1.08
CA LEU A 156 -13.28 27.46 0.99
C LEU A 156 -13.19 25.93 1.06
N MET A 157 -13.88 25.33 2.03
CA MET A 157 -13.87 23.88 2.27
C MET A 157 -14.50 23.05 1.15
N THR A 158 -15.49 23.60 0.43
CA THR A 158 -16.20 22.92 -0.69
C THR A 158 -15.71 23.33 -2.07
N GLY A 159 -14.83 24.32 -2.15
CA GLY A 159 -14.26 24.82 -3.40
C GLY A 159 -12.90 24.22 -3.71
N GLU A 160 -11.92 25.11 -3.89
CA GLU A 160 -10.56 24.76 -4.33
C GLU A 160 -9.86 23.74 -3.39
N VAL A 161 -10.07 23.88 -2.07
CA VAL A 161 -9.52 22.98 -1.06
C VAL A 161 -10.10 21.55 -1.18
N TYR A 162 -11.35 21.43 -1.62
CA TYR A 162 -11.94 20.11 -1.88
C TYR A 162 -11.29 19.38 -3.03
N GLU A 163 -10.86 20.08 -4.07
CA GLU A 163 -10.17 19.44 -5.20
C GLU A 163 -8.82 18.85 -4.77
N GLU A 164 -8.11 19.50 -3.85
CA GLU A 164 -6.86 18.93 -3.30
C GLU A 164 -7.15 17.66 -2.45
N TYR A 165 -8.20 17.67 -1.62
CA TYR A 165 -8.61 16.47 -0.88
C TYR A 165 -9.01 15.33 -1.83
N LYS A 166 -9.72 15.64 -2.89
CA LYS A 166 -10.12 14.66 -3.91
C LYS A 166 -8.91 14.10 -4.64
N ALA A 167 -7.97 14.95 -5.06
CA ALA A 167 -6.73 14.51 -5.69
C ALA A 167 -5.93 13.58 -4.79
N PHE A 168 -5.84 13.89 -3.49
CA PHE A 168 -5.22 13.03 -2.49
C PHE A 168 -5.90 11.66 -2.43
N THR A 169 -7.21 11.61 -2.22
CA THR A 169 -7.95 10.34 -2.07
C THR A 169 -7.95 9.49 -3.34
N GLU A 170 -8.00 10.11 -4.53
CA GLU A 170 -7.86 9.41 -5.81
C GLU A 170 -6.48 8.74 -5.94
N LYS A 171 -5.41 9.42 -5.52
CA LYS A 171 -4.06 8.87 -5.56
C LYS A 171 -3.85 7.74 -4.56
N LEU A 172 -4.43 7.84 -3.34
CA LEU A 172 -4.41 6.72 -2.39
C LEU A 172 -5.14 5.49 -2.94
N THR A 173 -6.25 5.70 -3.66
CA THR A 173 -6.98 4.60 -4.32
C THR A 173 -6.14 3.91 -5.39
N ILE A 174 -5.45 4.69 -6.24
CA ILE A 174 -4.54 4.14 -7.26
C ILE A 174 -3.42 3.32 -6.61
N LEU A 175 -2.78 3.86 -5.56
CA LEU A 175 -1.73 3.17 -4.81
C LEU A 175 -2.23 1.87 -4.20
N ARG A 176 -3.42 1.88 -3.60
CA ARG A 176 -4.03 0.67 -3.06
C ARG A 176 -4.23 -0.41 -4.13
N ASP A 177 -4.75 -0.02 -5.30
CA ASP A 177 -4.97 -0.96 -6.40
C ASP A 177 -3.65 -1.54 -6.93
N GLU A 178 -2.55 -0.78 -6.91
CA GLU A 178 -1.21 -1.27 -7.27
C GLU A 178 -0.66 -2.30 -6.29
N PHE A 179 -0.99 -2.20 -4.99
CA PHE A 179 -0.56 -3.17 -3.97
C PHE A 179 -1.50 -4.40 -3.85
N GLN A 180 -2.65 -4.42 -4.53
CA GLN A 180 -3.59 -5.57 -4.51
C GLN A 180 -3.36 -6.59 -5.63
N VAL A 181 -2.45 -6.33 -6.57
CA VAL A 181 -2.10 -7.20 -7.72
C VAL A 181 -0.97 -8.15 -7.35
#